data_cea836f0ceca460456ff62e565aa1c3a
#
_entry.id   cea836f0ceca460456ff62e565aa1c3a
#
_cell.length_a   1.000
_cell.length_b   1.000
_cell.length_c   1.000
_cell.angle_alpha   90.00
_cell.angle_beta   90.00
_cell.angle_gamma   90.00
#
_symmetry.space_group_name_H-M   'P 1'
#
loop_
_entity.id
_entity.type
_entity.pdbx_description
1 polymer ?
#
loop_
_entity_poly.entity_id
_entity_poly.type
_entity_poly.pdbx_seq_one_letter_code
_entity_poly.pdbx_strand_id
1 'polypeptide(L)'
;TRVVPALYKTANGLKQEVQVIIDHQGTVTQAEVVFNGQEQKIQLTDGQNICSFELDEVKNEQQMPLSVSYAGTTHQSSVTVEPVRHWQVNMVQHTHTDIGYTRSQMEILAEHLRYIDYALDYCDATDNYPDYAKFRWTCEIAWAVSEYLKCRPAEQIARLKKRVKEGRIELATMYLNFDELPDEQTLAASLYPLKQFREAGLRAEVAMQNDVNGIGWCFSEYFADAGVKYVNMGTHGHRALICFDKPTVFWWESPSGKKVLAYRAEHYMHGNFWGIETNDFERFETRVLDYLDQMEAKDYPFDIVAAQHSGYFTDNAPPSTRSCEMVKRWNEKYGWPKIRTAVASELFKEVETKYADKIQTIRGAWPDWWTDGFASGAREAAISRVTHSNVIADQGGLSL
;
A
#
# COMPACT_ATOMS: atom_id res chain seq x y z
N THR A 1 -1.08 22.83 18.82
CA THR A 1 -0.33 21.67 19.33
C THR A 1 -0.61 20.45 18.50
N ARG A 2 0.36 19.51 18.45
CA ARG A 2 0.25 18.21 17.78
C ARG A 2 0.73 17.15 18.76
N VAL A 3 -0.03 16.11 18.98
CA VAL A 3 0.46 14.86 19.59
C VAL A 3 1.06 14.02 18.47
N VAL A 4 2.35 13.69 18.56
CA VAL A 4 3.00 12.88 17.52
C VAL A 4 2.43 11.46 17.59
N PRO A 5 1.95 10.85 16.47
CA PRO A 5 1.29 9.55 16.48
C PRO A 5 2.28 8.38 16.64
N ALA A 6 3.19 8.50 17.62
CA ALA A 6 4.21 7.51 17.90
C ALA A 6 4.60 7.46 19.39
N LEU A 7 5.01 6.27 19.82
CA LEU A 7 5.62 6.04 21.12
C LEU A 7 7.07 5.61 20.96
N TYR A 8 7.99 6.37 21.52
CA TYR A 8 9.43 6.09 21.48
C TYR A 8 9.82 5.10 22.56
N LYS A 9 10.78 4.25 22.26
CA LYS A 9 11.41 3.37 23.26
C LYS A 9 12.52 4.10 23.97
N THR A 10 12.48 4.07 25.30
CA THR A 10 13.55 4.54 26.16
C THR A 10 13.93 3.47 27.19
N ALA A 11 15.01 3.67 27.92
CA ALA A 11 15.40 2.78 29.02
C ALA A 11 14.32 2.68 30.12
N ASN A 12 13.48 3.71 30.27
CA ASN A 12 12.46 3.84 31.32
C ASN A 12 11.04 3.53 30.83
N GLY A 13 10.86 2.98 29.63
CA GLY A 13 9.55 2.67 29.05
C GLY A 13 9.25 3.44 27.77
N LEU A 14 7.97 3.54 27.44
CA LEU A 14 7.51 4.27 26.26
C LEU A 14 7.26 5.74 26.59
N LYS A 15 7.66 6.60 25.66
CA LYS A 15 7.44 8.04 25.74
C LYS A 15 6.64 8.50 24.52
N GLN A 16 5.82 9.54 24.70
CA GLN A 16 5.15 10.24 23.60
C GLN A 16 5.62 11.68 23.51
N GLU A 17 5.53 12.24 22.32
CA GLU A 17 5.93 13.61 22.03
C GLU A 17 4.72 14.49 21.78
N VAL A 18 4.72 15.68 22.40
CA VAL A 18 3.78 16.75 22.10
C VAL A 18 4.55 17.93 21.53
N GLN A 19 4.16 18.38 20.36
CA GLN A 19 4.73 19.53 19.66
C GLN A 19 3.86 20.76 19.90
N VAL A 20 4.46 21.83 20.41
CA VAL A 20 3.87 23.16 20.45
C VAL A 20 4.33 23.89 19.20
N ILE A 21 3.40 24.26 18.34
CA ILE A 21 3.64 24.91 17.04
C ILE A 21 3.29 26.39 17.20
N ILE A 22 4.26 27.25 16.93
CA ILE A 22 4.10 28.72 17.06
C ILE A 22 4.37 29.37 15.70
N ASP A 23 3.34 29.95 15.11
CA ASP A 23 3.49 30.78 13.92
C ASP A 23 3.89 32.18 14.33
N HIS A 24 5.12 32.58 14.07
CA HIS A 24 5.66 33.88 14.38
C HIS A 24 5.83 34.74 13.11
N GLN A 25 5.52 36.03 13.22
CA GLN A 25 5.75 36.99 12.16
C GLN A 25 6.60 38.16 12.68
N GLY A 26 7.65 38.48 11.96
CA GLY A 26 8.48 39.63 12.27
C GLY A 26 9.90 39.26 12.71
N THR A 27 10.52 40.14 13.50
CA THR A 27 11.90 40.00 13.92
C THR A 27 12.09 38.84 14.89
N VAL A 28 13.26 38.25 14.85
CA VAL A 28 13.68 37.19 15.78
C VAL A 28 13.44 37.60 17.23
N THR A 29 12.73 36.79 17.99
CA THR A 29 12.30 37.07 19.36
C THR A 29 12.53 35.87 20.25
N GLN A 30 12.98 36.10 21.49
CA GLN A 30 13.07 35.06 22.51
C GLN A 30 11.68 34.72 23.06
N ALA A 31 11.37 33.44 23.18
CA ALA A 31 10.16 32.95 23.85
C ALA A 31 10.49 31.88 24.86
N GLU A 32 9.67 31.82 25.88
CA GLU A 32 9.66 30.74 26.88
C GLU A 32 8.36 29.97 26.73
N VAL A 33 8.48 28.67 26.52
CA VAL A 33 7.35 27.74 26.42
C VAL A 33 7.38 26.80 27.61
N VAL A 34 6.31 26.79 28.40
CA VAL A 34 6.15 25.86 29.51
C VAL A 34 4.96 24.95 29.25
N PHE A 35 5.23 23.66 29.13
CA PHE A 35 4.21 22.64 28.88
C PHE A 35 4.29 21.57 29.96
N ASN A 36 3.19 21.37 30.69
CA ASN A 36 3.08 20.40 31.78
C ASN A 36 4.26 20.45 32.77
N GLY A 37 4.70 21.67 33.12
CA GLY A 37 5.80 21.92 34.05
C GLY A 37 7.20 21.79 33.46
N GLN A 38 7.36 21.43 32.21
CA GLN A 38 8.63 21.43 31.47
C GLN A 38 8.84 22.79 30.82
N GLU A 39 9.97 23.44 31.04
CA GLU A 39 10.31 24.75 30.47
C GLU A 39 11.33 24.59 29.31
N GLN A 40 11.08 25.29 28.21
CA GLN A 40 12.04 25.45 27.12
C GLN A 40 12.11 26.92 26.67
N LYS A 41 13.33 27.42 26.47
CA LYS A 41 13.59 28.73 25.88
C LYS A 41 14.01 28.56 24.43
N ILE A 42 13.24 29.17 23.56
CA ILE A 42 13.45 29.07 22.10
C ILE A 42 13.58 30.45 21.47
N GLN A 43 14.22 30.48 20.33
CA GLN A 43 14.31 31.66 19.49
C GLN A 43 13.27 31.53 18.38
N LEU A 44 12.22 32.35 18.39
CA LEU A 44 11.23 32.40 17.32
C LEU A 44 11.81 33.13 16.12
N THR A 45 11.78 32.47 14.98
CA THR A 45 12.09 33.04 13.67
C THR A 45 10.81 33.25 12.88
N ASP A 46 10.85 34.06 11.83
CA ASP A 46 9.68 34.27 10.96
C ASP A 46 9.21 32.95 10.37
N GLY A 47 7.89 32.70 10.45
CA GLY A 47 7.25 31.46 10.06
C GLY A 47 6.97 30.51 11.23
N GLN A 48 6.90 29.21 10.93
CA GLN A 48 6.55 28.17 11.90
C GLN A 48 7.74 27.73 12.74
N ASN A 49 7.56 27.73 14.06
CA ASN A 49 8.54 27.28 15.04
C ASN A 49 7.93 26.11 15.84
N ILE A 50 8.70 25.06 16.06
CA ILE A 50 8.25 23.84 16.75
C ILE A 50 9.08 23.67 18.02
N CYS A 51 8.37 23.42 19.12
CA CYS A 51 8.94 23.12 20.43
C CYS A 51 8.40 21.76 20.88
N SER A 52 9.27 20.76 21.03
CA SER A 52 8.88 19.37 21.34
C SER A 52 9.04 19.08 22.83
N PHE A 53 8.02 18.47 23.43
CA PHE A 53 8.01 18.04 24.82
C PHE A 53 7.78 16.52 24.90
N GLU A 54 8.63 15.85 25.67
CA GLU A 54 8.53 14.42 25.92
C GLU A 54 7.73 14.13 27.17
N LEU A 55 6.75 13.23 27.06
CA LEU A 55 5.90 12.78 28.18
C LEU A 55 6.04 11.28 28.36
N ASP A 56 5.70 10.79 29.54
CA ASP A 56 5.38 9.37 29.72
C ASP A 56 4.15 9.03 28.89
N GLU A 57 4.04 7.78 28.41
CA GLU A 57 2.89 7.32 27.65
C GLU A 57 1.58 7.63 28.41
N VAL A 58 0.74 8.45 27.81
CA VAL A 58 -0.59 8.80 28.32
C VAL A 58 -1.56 7.66 28.01
N LYS A 59 -2.22 7.14 29.05
CA LYS A 59 -3.17 6.01 28.95
C LYS A 59 -4.63 6.46 28.81
N ASN A 60 -4.94 7.67 29.22
CA ASN A 60 -6.27 8.26 29.14
C ASN A 60 -6.11 9.73 28.76
N GLU A 61 -7.12 10.31 28.13
CA GLU A 61 -7.16 11.74 27.82
C GLU A 61 -6.86 12.57 29.07
N GLN A 62 -5.97 13.56 28.91
CA GLN A 62 -5.56 14.47 29.99
C GLN A 62 -5.52 15.91 29.48
N GLN A 63 -5.94 16.82 30.36
CA GLN A 63 -5.78 18.25 30.13
C GLN A 63 -4.46 18.71 30.74
N MET A 64 -3.56 19.25 29.95
CA MET A 64 -2.23 19.69 30.36
C MET A 64 -2.05 21.19 30.19
N PRO A 65 -1.49 21.91 31.18
CA PRO A 65 -1.30 23.35 31.07
C PRO A 65 -0.19 23.69 30.09
N LEU A 66 -0.42 24.72 29.28
CA LEU A 66 0.54 25.32 28.34
C LEU A 66 0.61 26.82 28.61
N SER A 67 1.81 27.36 28.74
CA SER A 67 2.03 28.82 28.70
C SER A 67 3.15 29.16 27.70
N VAL A 68 2.95 30.25 26.96
CA VAL A 68 3.94 30.80 26.04
C VAL A 68 4.15 32.26 26.38
N SER A 69 5.37 32.62 26.76
CA SER A 69 5.78 33.99 27.14
C SER A 69 6.74 34.55 26.09
N TYR A 70 6.41 35.68 25.51
CA TYR A 70 7.27 36.41 24.55
C TYR A 70 6.98 37.92 24.60
N ALA A 71 7.97 38.75 24.35
CA ALA A 71 7.85 40.21 24.33
C ALA A 71 7.13 40.80 25.57
N GLY A 72 7.33 40.20 26.77
CA GLY A 72 6.71 40.63 28.01
C GLY A 72 5.25 40.22 28.20
N THR A 73 4.67 39.47 27.29
CA THR A 73 3.30 38.94 27.40
C THR A 73 3.32 37.44 27.60
N THR A 74 2.44 36.92 28.45
CA THR A 74 2.25 35.48 28.68
C THR A 74 0.85 35.06 28.26
N HIS A 75 0.78 34.07 27.39
CA HIS A 75 -0.46 33.39 26.95
C HIS A 75 -0.56 32.05 27.67
N GLN A 76 -1.71 31.76 28.26
CA GLN A 76 -1.97 30.49 28.97
C GLN A 76 -3.14 29.79 28.31
N SER A 77 -3.03 28.45 28.18
CA SER A 77 -4.06 27.57 27.64
C SER A 77 -3.98 26.19 28.29
N SER A 78 -4.93 25.34 27.96
CA SER A 78 -4.91 23.93 28.30
C SER A 78 -4.94 23.12 27.00
N VAL A 79 -4.11 22.08 26.93
CA VAL A 79 -3.98 21.19 25.78
C VAL A 79 -4.54 19.82 26.13
N THR A 80 -5.45 19.32 25.32
CA THR A 80 -5.91 17.93 25.42
C THR A 80 -4.84 17.02 24.83
N VAL A 81 -4.31 16.12 25.64
CA VAL A 81 -3.36 15.09 25.22
C VAL A 81 -4.07 13.73 25.31
N GLU A 82 -4.25 13.12 24.15
CA GLU A 82 -4.87 11.82 24.01
C GLU A 82 -3.83 10.69 24.01
N PRO A 83 -4.23 9.45 24.36
CA PRO A 83 -3.40 8.27 24.16
C PRO A 83 -3.02 8.13 22.68
N VAL A 84 -1.77 7.80 22.42
CA VAL A 84 -1.31 7.48 21.05
C VAL A 84 -1.99 6.21 20.55
N ARG A 85 -2.59 6.27 19.38
CA ARG A 85 -3.23 5.13 18.73
C ARG A 85 -2.19 4.08 18.35
N HIS A 86 -2.47 2.82 18.63
CA HIS A 86 -1.56 1.70 18.39
C HIS A 86 -1.66 1.19 16.95
N TRP A 87 -1.12 1.96 16.02
CA TRP A 87 -1.12 1.63 14.61
C TRP A 87 -0.21 0.46 14.23
N GLN A 88 -0.66 -0.34 13.27
CA GLN A 88 0.17 -1.25 12.51
C GLN A 88 0.28 -0.76 11.06
N VAL A 89 1.49 -0.69 10.53
CA VAL A 89 1.76 -0.31 9.13
C VAL A 89 2.37 -1.50 8.39
N ASN A 90 1.66 -2.01 7.41
CA ASN A 90 2.12 -3.07 6.51
C ASN A 90 2.79 -2.45 5.28
N MET A 91 4.10 -2.66 5.14
CA MET A 91 4.87 -2.28 3.96
C MET A 91 4.74 -3.39 2.91
N VAL A 92 3.93 -3.16 1.89
CA VAL A 92 3.65 -4.15 0.83
C VAL A 92 4.49 -3.86 -0.40
N GLN A 93 5.58 -4.62 -0.56
CA GLN A 93 6.42 -4.50 -1.76
C GLN A 93 5.84 -5.31 -2.90
N HIS A 94 5.83 -4.71 -4.09
CA HIS A 94 5.52 -5.34 -5.37
C HIS A 94 6.47 -4.81 -6.44
N THR A 95 6.28 -5.18 -7.68
CA THR A 95 6.88 -4.54 -8.85
C THR A 95 5.78 -4.32 -9.87
N HIS A 96 5.54 -3.07 -10.23
CA HIS A 96 4.54 -2.72 -11.24
C HIS A 96 4.93 -3.28 -12.60
N THR A 97 3.96 -3.57 -13.45
CA THR A 97 4.19 -4.15 -14.77
C THR A 97 3.47 -3.37 -15.85
N ASP A 98 4.23 -2.53 -16.54
CA ASP A 98 3.84 -1.94 -17.83
C ASP A 98 4.37 -2.80 -18.96
N ILE A 99 3.54 -3.08 -19.95
CA ILE A 99 3.92 -3.88 -21.12
C ILE A 99 3.96 -3.00 -22.34
N GLY A 100 5.16 -2.76 -22.85
CA GLY A 100 5.38 -1.90 -24.02
C GLY A 100 5.38 -0.40 -23.72
N TYR A 101 5.34 0.00 -22.43
CA TYR A 101 5.41 1.39 -21.99
C TYR A 101 6.84 1.81 -21.62
N THR A 102 7.42 1.19 -20.60
CA THR A 102 8.79 1.44 -20.15
C THR A 102 9.83 0.76 -21.02
N ARG A 103 9.51 -0.44 -21.53
CA ARG A 103 10.34 -1.26 -22.44
C ARG A 103 9.48 -2.02 -23.41
N SER A 104 10.10 -2.62 -24.43
CA SER A 104 9.38 -3.49 -25.36
C SER A 104 8.78 -4.72 -24.63
N GLN A 105 7.68 -5.25 -25.14
CA GLN A 105 7.01 -6.42 -24.56
C GLN A 105 7.95 -7.62 -24.42
N MET A 106 8.90 -7.79 -25.34
CA MET A 106 9.85 -8.92 -25.31
C MET A 106 10.89 -8.77 -24.20
N GLU A 107 11.27 -7.53 -23.86
CA GLU A 107 12.25 -7.25 -22.82
C GLU A 107 11.63 -7.34 -21.42
N ILE A 108 10.41 -6.83 -21.24
CA ILE A 108 9.72 -6.78 -19.95
C ILE A 108 9.56 -8.17 -19.35
N LEU A 109 9.18 -9.18 -20.11
CA LEU A 109 9.03 -10.53 -19.58
C LEU A 109 10.33 -11.05 -18.99
N ALA A 110 11.44 -10.90 -19.72
CA ALA A 110 12.75 -11.37 -19.27
C ALA A 110 13.19 -10.68 -17.96
N GLU A 111 12.84 -9.41 -17.78
CA GLU A 111 13.10 -8.67 -16.54
C GLU A 111 12.24 -9.19 -15.37
N HIS A 112 10.94 -9.32 -15.55
CA HIS A 112 10.06 -9.82 -14.49
C HIS A 112 10.37 -11.27 -14.06
N LEU A 113 10.84 -12.10 -14.98
CA LEU A 113 11.34 -13.43 -14.62
C LEU A 113 12.57 -13.34 -13.71
N ARG A 114 13.49 -12.40 -13.97
CA ARG A 114 14.64 -12.15 -13.08
C ARG A 114 14.23 -11.53 -11.75
N TYR A 115 13.18 -10.70 -11.73
CA TYR A 115 12.69 -10.11 -10.48
C TYR A 115 12.14 -11.18 -9.53
N ILE A 116 11.53 -12.24 -10.05
CA ILE A 116 11.15 -13.40 -9.23
C ILE A 116 12.42 -14.09 -8.67
N ASP A 117 13.45 -14.29 -9.49
CA ASP A 117 14.73 -14.84 -9.02
C ASP A 117 15.35 -13.96 -7.91
N TYR A 118 15.38 -12.63 -8.08
CA TYR A 118 15.85 -11.70 -7.05
C TYR A 118 15.01 -11.76 -5.77
N ALA A 119 13.69 -11.86 -5.88
CA ALA A 119 12.82 -12.00 -4.72
C ALA A 119 13.13 -13.27 -3.92
N LEU A 120 13.47 -14.38 -4.60
CA LEU A 120 13.92 -15.62 -3.94
C LEU A 120 15.25 -15.39 -3.19
N ASP A 121 16.21 -14.74 -3.84
CA ASP A 121 17.53 -14.47 -3.23
C ASP A 121 17.40 -13.52 -2.03
N TYR A 122 16.51 -12.52 -2.09
CA TYR A 122 16.23 -11.61 -0.98
C TYR A 122 15.48 -12.29 0.17
N CYS A 123 14.62 -13.27 -0.12
CA CYS A 123 14.08 -14.14 0.92
C CYS A 123 15.20 -14.88 1.65
N ASP A 124 16.13 -15.50 0.93
CA ASP A 124 17.26 -16.24 1.51
C ASP A 124 18.17 -15.32 2.33
N ALA A 125 18.50 -14.15 1.80
CA ALA A 125 19.36 -13.15 2.47
C ALA A 125 18.78 -12.61 3.77
N THR A 126 17.46 -12.61 3.93
CA THR A 126 16.78 -12.08 5.12
C THR A 126 16.15 -13.15 6.02
N ASP A 127 16.47 -14.42 5.84
CA ASP A 127 15.93 -15.51 6.67
C ASP A 127 16.23 -15.34 8.16
N ASN A 128 17.37 -14.75 8.49
CA ASN A 128 17.81 -14.51 9.86
C ASN A 128 17.32 -13.16 10.45
N TYR A 129 16.54 -12.37 9.69
CA TYR A 129 15.97 -11.13 10.20
C TYR A 129 14.81 -11.43 11.16
N PRO A 130 14.48 -10.49 12.07
CA PRO A 130 13.21 -10.55 12.81
C PRO A 130 12.05 -10.71 11.85
N ASP A 131 11.02 -11.46 12.23
CA ASP A 131 9.92 -11.79 11.31
C ASP A 131 9.28 -10.54 10.69
N TYR A 132 9.11 -9.46 11.46
CA TYR A 132 8.54 -8.21 10.98
C TYR A 132 9.38 -7.51 9.90
N ALA A 133 10.64 -7.87 9.73
CA ALA A 133 11.58 -7.26 8.78
C ALA A 133 12.11 -8.25 7.73
N LYS A 134 11.64 -9.49 7.69
CA LYS A 134 11.98 -10.43 6.62
C LYS A 134 11.45 -9.93 5.30
N PHE A 135 12.21 -10.06 4.22
CA PHE A 135 11.75 -9.69 2.89
C PHE A 135 10.44 -10.40 2.53
N ARG A 136 9.43 -9.63 2.14
CA ARG A 136 8.15 -10.10 1.59
C ARG A 136 7.85 -9.34 0.31
N TRP A 137 7.22 -10.03 -0.64
CA TRP A 137 6.94 -9.47 -1.95
C TRP A 137 5.68 -10.07 -2.55
N THR A 138 4.82 -9.23 -3.13
CA THR A 138 3.66 -9.67 -3.91
C THR A 138 3.98 -9.57 -5.39
N CYS A 139 3.95 -10.70 -6.11
CA CYS A 139 4.08 -10.72 -7.55
C CYS A 139 2.77 -10.22 -8.16
N GLU A 140 2.80 -9.00 -8.72
CA GLU A 140 1.62 -8.23 -9.09
C GLU A 140 0.76 -8.90 -10.17
N ILE A 141 1.38 -9.59 -11.15
CA ILE A 141 0.68 -10.17 -12.29
C ILE A 141 0.93 -11.67 -12.47
N ALA A 142 -0.14 -12.37 -12.85
CA ALA A 142 -0.07 -13.81 -13.08
C ALA A 142 0.73 -14.20 -14.32
N TRP A 143 0.83 -13.33 -15.33
CA TRP A 143 1.58 -13.61 -16.57
C TRP A 143 3.04 -13.97 -16.26
N ALA A 144 3.76 -13.16 -15.52
CA ALA A 144 5.16 -13.41 -15.19
C ALA A 144 5.35 -14.76 -14.49
N VAL A 145 4.46 -15.09 -13.53
CA VAL A 145 4.50 -16.37 -12.82
C VAL A 145 4.20 -17.55 -13.74
N SER A 146 3.20 -17.41 -14.62
CA SER A 146 2.86 -18.45 -15.61
C SER A 146 4.05 -18.78 -16.52
N GLU A 147 4.75 -17.77 -17.00
CA GLU A 147 5.94 -17.97 -17.85
C GLU A 147 7.13 -18.49 -17.02
N TYR A 148 7.28 -18.05 -15.77
CA TYR A 148 8.30 -18.57 -14.85
C TYR A 148 8.17 -20.08 -14.65
N LEU A 149 6.96 -20.57 -14.43
CA LEU A 149 6.69 -22.01 -14.27
C LEU A 149 6.99 -22.84 -15.52
N LYS A 150 6.94 -22.23 -16.71
CA LYS A 150 7.25 -22.90 -18.00
C LYS A 150 8.74 -22.95 -18.30
N CYS A 151 9.51 -21.92 -17.91
CA CYS A 151 10.88 -21.74 -18.42
C CYS A 151 11.98 -21.90 -17.36
N ARG A 152 11.64 -21.87 -16.03
CA ARG A 152 12.66 -22.00 -14.99
C ARG A 152 12.94 -23.46 -14.62
N PRO A 153 14.19 -23.77 -14.18
CA PRO A 153 14.53 -25.09 -13.67
C PRO A 153 13.67 -25.52 -12.48
N ALA A 154 13.47 -26.83 -12.33
CA ALA A 154 12.65 -27.40 -11.25
C ALA A 154 13.08 -26.94 -9.85
N GLU A 155 14.38 -26.73 -9.64
CA GLU A 155 14.94 -26.22 -8.39
C GLU A 155 14.42 -24.81 -8.06
N GLN A 156 14.43 -23.90 -9.03
CA GLN A 156 13.91 -22.52 -8.85
C GLN A 156 12.41 -22.53 -8.60
N ILE A 157 11.67 -23.40 -9.30
CA ILE A 157 10.23 -23.57 -9.07
C ILE A 157 9.99 -24.11 -7.66
N ALA A 158 10.80 -25.01 -7.16
CA ALA A 158 10.70 -25.54 -5.79
C ALA A 158 10.99 -24.44 -4.73
N ARG A 159 12.00 -23.58 -4.98
CA ARG A 159 12.27 -22.41 -4.14
C ARG A 159 11.05 -21.49 -4.09
N LEU A 160 10.45 -21.14 -5.24
CA LEU A 160 9.26 -20.30 -5.32
C LEU A 160 8.12 -20.91 -4.48
N LYS A 161 7.81 -22.20 -4.68
CA LYS A 161 6.78 -22.91 -3.91
C LYS A 161 7.03 -22.85 -2.40
N LYS A 162 8.28 -23.01 -1.97
CA LYS A 162 8.67 -22.89 -0.57
C LYS A 162 8.36 -21.49 -0.04
N ARG A 163 8.81 -20.44 -0.73
CA ARG A 163 8.62 -19.04 -0.28
C ARG A 163 7.16 -18.61 -0.30
N VAL A 164 6.36 -19.10 -1.24
CA VAL A 164 4.91 -18.91 -1.25
C VAL A 164 4.25 -19.61 -0.05
N LYS A 165 4.62 -20.84 0.25
CA LYS A 165 4.10 -21.57 1.43
C LYS A 165 4.46 -20.90 2.75
N GLU A 166 5.63 -20.28 2.84
CA GLU A 166 6.09 -19.49 4.00
C GLU A 166 5.40 -18.12 4.13
N GLY A 167 4.61 -17.70 3.15
CA GLY A 167 4.01 -16.36 3.10
C GLY A 167 5.01 -15.22 2.87
N ARG A 168 6.20 -15.56 2.31
CA ARG A 168 7.25 -14.59 1.97
C ARG A 168 7.06 -14.02 0.56
N ILE A 169 6.50 -14.81 -0.33
CA ILE A 169 6.09 -14.39 -1.68
C ILE A 169 4.61 -14.70 -1.83
N GLU A 170 3.85 -13.74 -2.34
CA GLU A 170 2.45 -13.90 -2.71
C GLU A 170 2.29 -13.75 -4.22
N LEU A 171 1.38 -14.53 -4.78
CA LEU A 171 1.05 -14.47 -6.20
C LEU A 171 -0.30 -13.78 -6.36
N ALA A 172 -0.35 -12.72 -7.17
CA ALA A 172 -1.61 -12.11 -7.54
C ALA A 172 -2.27 -12.83 -8.72
N THR A 173 -3.58 -12.63 -8.86
CA THR A 173 -4.44 -13.41 -9.75
C THR A 173 -4.71 -12.74 -11.09
N MET A 174 -4.61 -11.40 -11.15
CA MET A 174 -4.79 -10.65 -12.39
C MET A 174 -3.72 -11.05 -13.39
N TYR A 175 -4.14 -11.35 -14.65
CA TYR A 175 -3.18 -11.67 -15.70
C TYR A 175 -2.24 -10.51 -15.99
N LEU A 176 -2.82 -9.32 -16.15
CA LEU A 176 -2.19 -8.02 -16.33
C LEU A 176 -3.01 -6.98 -15.55
N ASN A 177 -2.51 -5.76 -15.41
CA ASN A 177 -3.35 -4.61 -15.09
C ASN A 177 -4.17 -4.24 -16.35
N PHE A 178 -5.47 -4.07 -16.21
CA PHE A 178 -6.35 -3.88 -17.35
C PHE A 178 -7.00 -2.49 -17.38
N ASP A 179 -6.93 -1.86 -18.53
CA ASP A 179 -7.97 -0.97 -19.01
C ASP A 179 -8.98 -1.80 -19.80
N GLU A 180 -10.25 -1.76 -19.48
CA GLU A 180 -11.23 -2.75 -19.92
C GLU A 180 -11.75 -2.53 -21.33
N LEU A 181 -10.93 -2.79 -22.35
CA LEU A 181 -11.41 -2.96 -23.72
C LEU A 181 -11.66 -4.40 -24.16
N PRO A 182 -11.05 -5.44 -23.53
CA PRO A 182 -11.36 -6.81 -23.88
C PRO A 182 -12.84 -7.13 -23.68
N ASP A 183 -13.35 -8.10 -24.45
CA ASP A 183 -14.69 -8.62 -24.21
C ASP A 183 -14.77 -9.48 -22.94
N GLU A 184 -15.99 -9.77 -22.51
CA GLU A 184 -16.28 -10.54 -21.28
C GLU A 184 -15.59 -11.92 -21.27
N GLN A 185 -15.55 -12.60 -22.43
CA GLN A 185 -14.92 -13.91 -22.54
C GLN A 185 -13.40 -13.82 -22.33
N THR A 186 -12.77 -12.83 -22.90
CA THR A 186 -11.33 -12.56 -22.74
C THR A 186 -11.00 -12.19 -21.29
N LEU A 187 -11.82 -11.34 -20.66
CA LEU A 187 -11.66 -10.98 -19.26
C LEU A 187 -11.78 -12.20 -18.35
N ALA A 188 -12.78 -13.05 -18.55
CA ALA A 188 -12.93 -14.30 -17.79
C ALA A 188 -11.73 -15.24 -18.01
N ALA A 189 -11.26 -15.37 -19.27
CA ALA A 189 -10.13 -16.21 -19.63
C ALA A 189 -8.80 -15.71 -19.04
N SER A 190 -8.71 -14.42 -18.70
CA SER A 190 -7.53 -13.85 -18.05
C SER A 190 -7.20 -14.50 -16.70
N LEU A 191 -8.17 -15.19 -16.09
CA LEU A 191 -7.99 -15.92 -14.83
C LEU A 191 -7.56 -17.40 -15.02
N TYR A 192 -7.41 -17.89 -16.25
CA TYR A 192 -6.95 -19.26 -16.52
C TYR A 192 -5.58 -19.62 -15.89
N PRO A 193 -4.61 -18.72 -15.75
CA PRO A 193 -3.38 -19.03 -15.01
C PRO A 193 -3.59 -19.60 -13.62
N LEU A 194 -4.70 -19.30 -12.95
CA LEU A 194 -5.03 -19.86 -11.65
C LEU A 194 -5.17 -21.40 -11.66
N LYS A 195 -5.60 -21.97 -12.81
CA LYS A 195 -5.60 -23.42 -12.99
C LYS A 195 -4.17 -23.98 -12.97
N GLN A 196 -3.27 -23.35 -13.75
CA GLN A 196 -1.85 -23.73 -13.77
C GLN A 196 -1.21 -23.63 -12.38
N PHE A 197 -1.53 -22.59 -11.62
CA PHE A 197 -1.01 -22.41 -10.27
C PHE A 197 -1.48 -23.53 -9.34
N ARG A 198 -2.78 -23.88 -9.37
CA ARG A 198 -3.33 -24.97 -8.57
C ARG A 198 -2.69 -26.31 -8.92
N GLU A 199 -2.51 -26.62 -10.20
CA GLU A 199 -1.82 -27.83 -10.69
C GLU A 199 -0.35 -27.85 -10.23
N ALA A 200 0.28 -26.71 -10.14
CA ALA A 200 1.62 -26.57 -9.58
C ALA A 200 1.66 -26.62 -8.04
N GLY A 201 0.52 -26.70 -7.35
CA GLY A 201 0.42 -26.66 -5.89
C GLY A 201 0.65 -25.27 -5.29
N LEU A 202 0.40 -24.23 -6.08
CA LEU A 202 0.48 -22.82 -5.67
C LEU A 202 -0.92 -22.25 -5.43
N ARG A 203 -1.01 -21.27 -4.50
CA ARG A 203 -2.23 -20.51 -4.25
C ARG A 203 -2.05 -19.07 -4.65
N ALA A 204 -3.11 -18.49 -5.25
CA ALA A 204 -3.25 -17.08 -5.50
C ALA A 204 -4.69 -16.71 -5.14
N GLU A 205 -4.86 -15.90 -4.11
CA GLU A 205 -6.16 -15.55 -3.54
C GLU A 205 -6.39 -14.02 -3.54
N VAL A 206 -5.41 -13.24 -3.97
CA VAL A 206 -5.48 -11.78 -4.08
C VAL A 206 -5.39 -11.34 -5.53
N ALA A 207 -6.34 -10.54 -5.98
CA ALA A 207 -6.21 -9.76 -7.20
C ALA A 207 -5.52 -8.45 -6.88
N MET A 208 -4.59 -8.02 -7.73
CA MET A 208 -3.91 -6.74 -7.60
C MET A 208 -4.05 -5.99 -8.91
N GLN A 209 -4.62 -4.79 -8.85
CA GLN A 209 -4.77 -3.86 -9.96
C GLN A 209 -4.10 -2.55 -9.54
N ASN A 210 -3.02 -2.19 -10.21
CA ASN A 210 -2.20 -1.03 -9.84
C ASN A 210 -2.08 -0.06 -11.01
N ASP A 211 -1.89 1.23 -10.71
CA ASP A 211 -1.85 2.35 -11.64
C ASP A 211 -3.22 2.64 -12.29
N VAL A 212 -3.96 1.66 -12.65
CA VAL A 212 -5.33 1.74 -13.18
C VAL A 212 -6.31 1.91 -12.01
N ASN A 213 -7.24 2.86 -12.10
CA ASN A 213 -8.02 3.31 -10.94
C ASN A 213 -9.37 2.61 -10.78
N GLY A 214 -9.69 1.70 -11.66
CA GLY A 214 -10.97 1.00 -11.64
C GLY A 214 -10.91 -0.36 -12.29
N ILE A 215 -12.05 -1.03 -12.25
CA ILE A 215 -12.24 -2.35 -12.86
C ILE A 215 -13.74 -2.63 -12.98
N GLY A 216 -14.17 -3.28 -14.05
CA GLY A 216 -15.57 -3.59 -14.33
C GLY A 216 -16.23 -4.44 -13.25
N TRP A 217 -17.52 -4.19 -13.05
CA TRP A 217 -18.28 -4.89 -12.00
C TRP A 217 -18.32 -6.41 -12.20
N CYS A 218 -18.19 -6.90 -13.45
CA CYS A 218 -18.13 -8.34 -13.75
C CYS A 218 -16.98 -9.06 -13.02
N PHE A 219 -15.87 -8.37 -12.76
CA PHE A 219 -14.75 -8.98 -12.04
C PHE A 219 -15.08 -9.40 -10.61
N SER A 220 -16.02 -8.75 -9.93
CA SER A 220 -16.48 -9.20 -8.60
C SER A 220 -17.10 -10.60 -8.67
N GLU A 221 -17.78 -10.93 -9.78
CA GLU A 221 -18.32 -12.27 -10.04
C GLU A 221 -17.21 -13.26 -10.40
N TYR A 222 -16.34 -12.91 -11.35
CA TYR A 222 -15.27 -13.78 -11.82
C TYR A 222 -14.27 -14.12 -10.72
N PHE A 223 -13.91 -13.15 -9.89
CA PHE A 223 -13.04 -13.40 -8.74
C PHE A 223 -13.67 -14.38 -7.76
N ALA A 224 -14.91 -14.18 -7.38
CA ALA A 224 -15.60 -15.08 -6.46
C ALA A 224 -15.68 -16.50 -7.03
N ASP A 225 -16.02 -16.66 -8.32
CA ASP A 225 -16.10 -17.97 -8.99
C ASP A 225 -14.73 -18.64 -9.13
N ALA A 226 -13.68 -17.86 -9.37
CA ALA A 226 -12.32 -18.36 -9.44
C ALA A 226 -11.70 -18.68 -8.07
N GLY A 227 -12.37 -18.35 -6.95
CA GLY A 227 -11.89 -18.54 -5.59
C GLY A 227 -10.88 -17.48 -5.13
N VAL A 228 -10.87 -16.32 -5.80
CA VAL A 228 -10.17 -15.11 -5.35
C VAL A 228 -10.96 -14.49 -4.22
N LYS A 229 -10.29 -14.14 -3.14
CA LYS A 229 -10.93 -13.62 -1.92
C LYS A 229 -10.78 -12.12 -1.76
N TYR A 230 -9.68 -11.58 -2.26
CA TYR A 230 -9.23 -10.22 -1.99
C TYR A 230 -8.92 -9.47 -3.27
N VAL A 231 -9.24 -8.19 -3.29
CA VAL A 231 -8.93 -7.29 -4.42
C VAL A 231 -8.22 -6.06 -3.88
N ASN A 232 -6.96 -5.88 -4.25
CA ASN A 232 -6.16 -4.72 -3.88
C ASN A 232 -6.04 -3.78 -5.08
N MET A 233 -6.54 -2.56 -4.94
CA MET A 233 -6.48 -1.51 -5.95
C MET A 233 -5.50 -0.42 -5.52
N GLY A 234 -4.31 -0.41 -6.12
CA GLY A 234 -3.31 0.65 -5.95
C GLY A 234 -3.55 1.77 -6.95
N THR A 235 -4.07 2.89 -6.48
CA THR A 235 -4.56 3.96 -7.33
C THR A 235 -3.45 4.88 -7.86
N HIS A 236 -3.77 5.66 -8.91
CA HIS A 236 -2.93 6.73 -9.42
C HIS A 236 -3.79 7.97 -9.74
N GLY A 237 -3.76 8.98 -8.92
CA GLY A 237 -4.66 10.14 -8.97
C GLY A 237 -4.16 11.34 -9.77
N HIS A 238 -3.22 11.19 -10.70
CA HIS A 238 -2.58 12.34 -11.37
C HIS A 238 -3.43 13.01 -12.45
N ARG A 239 -4.48 12.36 -12.96
CA ARG A 239 -5.32 12.89 -14.07
C ARG A 239 -6.76 13.14 -13.66
N ALA A 240 -7.29 12.39 -12.70
CA ALA A 240 -8.67 12.54 -12.23
C ALA A 240 -8.81 12.13 -10.77
N LEU A 241 -9.97 12.43 -10.18
CA LEU A 241 -10.29 12.01 -8.83
C LEU A 241 -10.43 10.48 -8.76
N ILE A 242 -9.89 9.90 -7.70
CA ILE A 242 -10.08 8.49 -7.34
C ILE A 242 -11.30 8.32 -6.45
N CYS A 243 -11.90 7.12 -6.49
CA CYS A 243 -13.01 6.79 -5.60
C CYS A 243 -12.57 6.80 -4.14
N PHE A 244 -13.44 7.27 -3.27
CA PHE A 244 -13.24 7.45 -1.84
C PHE A 244 -12.17 8.50 -1.50
N ASP A 245 -12.34 9.20 -0.40
CA ASP A 245 -11.45 10.24 0.11
C ASP A 245 -10.27 9.71 0.92
N LYS A 246 -10.33 8.44 1.30
CA LYS A 246 -9.33 7.71 2.10
C LYS A 246 -9.23 6.26 1.67
N PRO A 247 -8.16 5.53 2.04
CA PRO A 247 -8.10 4.07 1.89
C PRO A 247 -9.34 3.42 2.47
N THR A 248 -9.96 2.51 1.73
CA THR A 248 -11.25 1.95 2.12
C THR A 248 -11.29 0.46 1.87
N VAL A 249 -11.61 -0.32 2.93
CA VAL A 249 -11.90 -1.75 2.83
C VAL A 249 -13.41 -1.94 2.78
N PHE A 250 -13.89 -2.74 1.83
CA PHE A 250 -15.33 -3.01 1.66
C PHE A 250 -15.59 -4.38 1.03
N TRP A 251 -16.73 -4.97 1.33
CA TRP A 251 -17.23 -6.10 0.57
C TRP A 251 -17.73 -5.62 -0.77
N TRP A 252 -17.07 -6.03 -1.84
CA TRP A 252 -17.52 -5.76 -3.20
C TRP A 252 -18.46 -6.86 -3.64
N GLU A 253 -19.76 -6.53 -3.70
CA GLU A 253 -20.81 -7.47 -4.01
C GLU A 253 -21.13 -7.46 -5.50
N SER A 254 -21.11 -8.63 -6.10
CA SER A 254 -21.40 -8.87 -7.52
C SER A 254 -22.89 -8.73 -7.85
N PRO A 255 -23.28 -8.67 -9.14
CA PRO A 255 -24.68 -8.73 -9.56
C PRO A 255 -25.46 -9.90 -8.98
N SER A 256 -24.84 -11.08 -8.85
CA SER A 256 -25.48 -12.29 -8.30
C SER A 256 -25.49 -12.36 -6.76
N GLY A 257 -24.82 -11.42 -6.07
CA GLY A 257 -24.74 -11.38 -4.62
C GLY A 257 -23.51 -12.07 -4.02
N LYS A 258 -22.58 -12.57 -4.85
CA LYS A 258 -21.29 -13.06 -4.36
C LYS A 258 -20.43 -11.90 -3.90
N LYS A 259 -19.48 -12.13 -2.98
CA LYS A 259 -18.67 -11.08 -2.39
C LYS A 259 -17.20 -11.43 -2.41
N VAL A 260 -16.38 -10.42 -2.68
CA VAL A 260 -14.94 -10.42 -2.45
C VAL A 260 -14.59 -9.22 -1.57
N LEU A 261 -13.57 -9.35 -0.73
CA LEU A 261 -13.13 -8.22 0.09
C LEU A 261 -12.18 -7.35 -0.72
N ALA A 262 -12.52 -6.09 -0.92
CA ALA A 262 -11.77 -5.15 -1.73
C ALA A 262 -11.14 -4.05 -0.86
N TYR A 263 -9.99 -3.57 -1.28
CA TYR A 263 -9.28 -2.47 -0.66
C TYR A 263 -8.89 -1.44 -1.71
N ARG A 264 -9.44 -0.22 -1.62
CA ARG A 264 -8.90 0.93 -2.31
C ARG A 264 -7.70 1.43 -1.51
N ALA A 265 -6.53 1.04 -1.93
CA ALA A 265 -5.27 1.47 -1.34
C ALA A 265 -4.94 2.92 -1.71
N GLU A 266 -3.92 3.48 -1.09
CA GLU A 266 -3.27 4.70 -1.57
C GLU A 266 -2.58 4.44 -2.92
N HIS A 267 -1.84 5.43 -3.40
CA HIS A 267 -1.02 5.28 -4.61
C HIS A 267 -0.19 3.99 -4.57
N TYR A 268 -0.15 3.24 -5.67
CA TYR A 268 0.58 1.96 -5.74
C TYR A 268 2.09 2.08 -5.45
N MET A 269 2.64 3.30 -5.55
CA MET A 269 4.00 3.64 -5.16
C MET A 269 4.08 4.49 -3.87
N HIS A 270 3.06 4.50 -3.03
CA HIS A 270 2.98 5.41 -1.87
C HIS A 270 4.24 5.37 -1.00
N GLY A 271 4.71 4.18 -0.66
CA GLY A 271 5.92 3.99 0.14
C GLY A 271 7.22 4.42 -0.55
N ASN A 272 7.27 4.49 -1.90
CA ASN A 272 8.46 4.99 -2.60
C ASN A 272 8.75 6.46 -2.23
N PHE A 273 7.70 7.25 -1.97
CA PHE A 273 7.84 8.66 -1.58
C PHE A 273 8.33 8.85 -0.14
N TRP A 274 8.44 7.76 0.63
CA TRP A 274 8.89 7.79 2.03
C TRP A 274 10.40 7.73 2.22
N GLY A 275 11.19 7.76 1.15
CA GLY A 275 12.65 7.76 1.24
C GLY A 275 13.30 6.38 1.38
N ILE A 276 12.54 5.28 1.15
CA ILE A 276 13.02 3.89 1.26
C ILE A 276 14.24 3.67 0.36
N GLU A 277 14.12 4.03 -0.92
CA GLU A 277 15.15 3.72 -1.92
C GLU A 277 16.39 4.58 -1.80
N THR A 278 16.28 5.76 -1.21
CA THR A 278 17.41 6.65 -0.92
C THR A 278 18.08 6.34 0.43
N ASN A 279 17.53 5.39 1.19
CA ASN A 279 17.92 5.07 2.57
C ASN A 279 17.87 6.29 3.52
N ASP A 280 16.92 7.18 3.26
CA ASP A 280 16.67 8.38 4.05
C ASP A 280 15.67 8.07 5.18
N PHE A 281 16.20 7.75 6.35
CA PHE A 281 15.38 7.35 7.49
C PHE A 281 14.62 8.52 8.10
N GLU A 282 15.16 9.72 8.09
CA GLU A 282 14.49 10.92 8.62
C GLU A 282 13.25 11.24 7.78
N ARG A 283 13.39 11.16 6.45
CA ARG A 283 12.25 11.29 5.54
C ARG A 283 11.22 10.17 5.77
N PHE A 284 11.69 8.94 5.99
CA PHE A 284 10.80 7.81 6.27
C PHE A 284 9.99 8.06 7.55
N GLU A 285 10.64 8.51 8.63
CA GLU A 285 9.98 8.85 9.89
C GLU A 285 8.92 9.93 9.69
N THR A 286 9.30 11.05 9.09
CA THR A 286 8.39 12.17 8.84
C THR A 286 7.16 11.71 8.03
N ARG A 287 7.37 10.98 6.94
CA ARG A 287 6.28 10.57 6.05
C ARG A 287 5.34 9.54 6.68
N VAL A 288 5.86 8.61 7.47
CA VAL A 288 5.02 7.66 8.22
C VAL A 288 4.14 8.40 9.22
N LEU A 289 4.72 9.32 10.01
CA LEU A 289 3.97 10.07 11.03
C LEU A 289 2.93 10.99 10.39
N ASP A 290 3.28 11.71 9.34
CA ASP A 290 2.34 12.56 8.60
C ASP A 290 1.19 11.75 7.97
N TYR A 291 1.47 10.55 7.48
CA TYR A 291 0.46 9.67 6.93
C TYR A 291 -0.54 9.20 7.99
N LEU A 292 -0.06 8.84 9.17
CA LEU A 292 -0.93 8.41 10.28
C LEU A 292 -1.78 9.56 10.79
N ASP A 293 -1.23 10.78 10.92
CA ASP A 293 -2.01 11.98 11.25
C ASP A 293 -3.14 12.23 10.23
N GLN A 294 -2.84 12.04 8.93
CA GLN A 294 -3.86 12.15 7.88
C GLN A 294 -4.95 11.08 8.02
N MET A 295 -4.60 9.86 8.40
CA MET A 295 -5.59 8.80 8.63
C MET A 295 -6.48 9.10 9.84
N GLU A 296 -5.91 9.65 10.91
CA GLU A 296 -6.68 10.10 12.07
C GLU A 296 -7.62 11.26 11.72
N ALA A 297 -7.11 12.26 11.01
CA ALA A 297 -7.90 13.41 10.55
C ALA A 297 -9.05 13.03 9.61
N LYS A 298 -8.98 11.90 8.94
CA LYS A 298 -10.01 11.36 8.04
C LYS A 298 -10.91 10.31 8.72
N ASP A 299 -10.84 10.15 10.01
CA ASP A 299 -11.59 9.12 10.76
C ASP A 299 -11.42 7.71 10.15
N TYR A 300 -10.18 7.32 9.87
CA TYR A 300 -9.91 5.98 9.34
C TYR A 300 -10.24 4.91 10.40
N PRO A 301 -11.11 3.92 10.06
CA PRO A 301 -11.77 3.10 11.08
C PRO A 301 -10.93 1.94 11.64
N PHE A 302 -9.77 1.63 11.06
CA PHE A 302 -8.95 0.48 11.42
C PHE A 302 -7.60 0.92 12.02
N ASP A 303 -7.05 0.13 12.94
CA ASP A 303 -5.71 0.37 13.50
C ASP A 303 -4.59 -0.24 12.65
N ILE A 304 -4.90 -0.60 11.41
CA ILE A 304 -3.96 -1.16 10.44
C ILE A 304 -4.10 -0.46 9.10
N VAL A 305 -2.98 -0.10 8.51
CA VAL A 305 -2.88 0.45 7.14
C VAL A 305 -1.88 -0.35 6.33
N ALA A 306 -2.01 -0.33 5.00
CA ALA A 306 -1.01 -0.87 4.09
C ALA A 306 -0.48 0.24 3.19
N ALA A 307 0.84 0.36 3.12
CA ALA A 307 1.54 1.22 2.18
C ALA A 307 2.22 0.36 1.12
N GLN A 308 1.72 0.46 -0.11
CA GLN A 308 2.36 -0.19 -1.25
C GLN A 308 3.63 0.56 -1.63
N HIS A 309 4.66 -0.16 -1.99
CA HIS A 309 5.83 0.39 -2.65
C HIS A 309 6.28 -0.55 -3.76
N SER A 310 6.60 0.05 -4.89
CA SER A 310 7.06 -0.65 -6.06
C SER A 310 8.57 -0.90 -5.99
N GLY A 311 9.17 -1.29 -7.10
CA GLY A 311 10.58 -1.66 -7.16
C GLY A 311 11.57 -0.53 -6.89
N TYR A 312 12.83 -0.80 -7.17
CA TYR A 312 13.96 0.09 -6.89
C TYR A 312 13.92 1.36 -7.73
N PHE A 313 13.71 2.52 -7.13
CA PHE A 313 13.60 3.87 -7.70
C PHE A 313 12.43 4.15 -8.64
N THR A 314 11.88 3.17 -9.32
CA THR A 314 10.77 3.32 -10.25
C THR A 314 9.73 2.23 -10.03
N ASP A 315 8.60 2.32 -10.72
CA ASP A 315 7.53 1.35 -10.64
C ASP A 315 7.87 0.00 -11.29
N ASN A 316 8.42 -0.01 -12.49
CA ASN A 316 8.82 -1.22 -13.25
C ASN A 316 10.24 -1.68 -12.93
N ALA A 317 10.67 -1.57 -11.68
CA ALA A 317 12.03 -1.89 -11.27
C ALA A 317 12.12 -3.16 -10.42
N PRO A 318 13.31 -3.76 -10.28
CA PRO A 318 13.49 -4.94 -9.46
C PRO A 318 13.14 -4.68 -7.99
N PRO A 319 12.68 -5.70 -7.25
CA PRO A 319 12.50 -5.57 -5.80
C PRO A 319 13.82 -5.24 -5.09
N SER A 320 13.74 -4.77 -3.83
CA SER A 320 14.91 -4.48 -3.00
C SER A 320 14.70 -4.87 -1.53
N THR A 321 15.79 -5.02 -0.78
CA THR A 321 15.74 -5.28 0.68
C THR A 321 15.72 -3.99 1.51
N ARG A 322 15.67 -2.81 0.90
CA ARG A 322 15.79 -1.53 1.62
C ARG A 322 14.65 -1.29 2.60
N SER A 323 13.42 -1.67 2.23
CA SER A 323 12.30 -1.62 3.17
C SER A 323 12.51 -2.47 4.42
N CYS A 324 13.21 -3.61 4.30
CA CYS A 324 13.55 -4.47 5.44
C CYS A 324 14.42 -3.73 6.46
N GLU A 325 15.42 -2.99 5.98
CA GLU A 325 16.32 -2.20 6.83
C GLU A 325 15.59 -1.01 7.49
N MET A 326 14.74 -0.31 6.74
CA MET A 326 13.91 0.77 7.30
C MET A 326 13.01 0.27 8.42
N VAL A 327 12.35 -0.86 8.21
CA VAL A 327 11.46 -1.50 9.19
C VAL A 327 12.23 -1.94 10.44
N LYS A 328 13.47 -2.45 10.31
CA LYS A 328 14.31 -2.77 11.47
C LYS A 328 14.63 -1.54 12.29
N ARG A 329 15.19 -0.50 11.65
CA ARG A 329 15.55 0.77 12.31
C ARG A 329 14.35 1.40 13.00
N TRP A 330 13.18 1.38 12.34
CA TRP A 330 11.95 1.88 12.92
C TRP A 330 11.59 1.15 14.23
N ASN A 331 11.47 -0.17 14.17
CA ASN A 331 11.05 -0.96 15.35
C ASN A 331 12.12 -1.02 16.46
N GLU A 332 13.37 -0.66 16.18
CA GLU A 332 14.38 -0.42 17.20
C GLU A 332 14.09 0.87 17.97
N LYS A 333 13.70 1.94 17.29
CA LYS A 333 13.43 3.27 17.87
C LYS A 333 12.05 3.38 18.49
N TYR A 334 11.02 2.86 17.82
CA TYR A 334 9.62 3.04 18.19
C TYR A 334 9.00 1.80 18.83
N GLY A 335 8.16 2.04 19.85
CA GLY A 335 7.23 1.05 20.39
C GLY A 335 5.96 0.93 19.57
N TRP A 336 5.44 2.06 19.08
CA TRP A 336 4.32 2.25 18.18
C TRP A 336 4.54 3.47 17.29
N PRO A 337 4.03 3.47 16.04
CA PRO A 337 3.39 2.35 15.35
C PRO A 337 4.33 1.15 15.17
N LYS A 338 3.74 -0.04 15.03
CA LYS A 338 4.46 -1.24 14.58
C LYS A 338 4.52 -1.23 13.07
N ILE A 339 5.71 -1.32 12.50
CA ILE A 339 5.87 -1.44 11.05
C ILE A 339 6.40 -2.83 10.71
N ARG A 340 5.86 -3.43 9.66
CA ARG A 340 6.35 -4.71 9.16
C ARG A 340 6.33 -4.77 7.64
N THR A 341 7.21 -5.58 7.08
CA THR A 341 7.07 -6.04 5.70
C THR A 341 5.90 -7.00 5.61
N ALA A 342 5.09 -6.92 4.57
CA ALA A 342 3.90 -7.73 4.40
C ALA A 342 3.65 -8.09 2.93
N VAL A 343 2.85 -9.11 2.70
CA VAL A 343 2.21 -9.35 1.40
C VAL A 343 0.80 -8.76 1.39
N ALA A 344 0.23 -8.54 0.21
CA ALA A 344 -1.03 -7.79 0.07
C ALA A 344 -2.20 -8.40 0.84
N SER A 345 -2.32 -9.74 0.90
CA SER A 345 -3.42 -10.41 1.60
C SER A 345 -3.42 -10.24 3.12
N GLU A 346 -2.31 -9.83 3.73
CA GLU A 346 -2.21 -9.77 5.21
C GLU A 346 -3.10 -8.67 5.81
N LEU A 347 -3.23 -7.51 5.13
CA LEU A 347 -4.18 -6.47 5.54
C LEU A 347 -5.62 -7.03 5.61
N PHE A 348 -6.06 -7.69 4.56
CA PHE A 348 -7.43 -8.20 4.45
C PHE A 348 -7.75 -9.21 5.54
N LYS A 349 -6.85 -10.17 5.79
CA LYS A 349 -7.01 -11.20 6.82
C LYS A 349 -7.15 -10.58 8.21
N GLU A 350 -6.39 -9.55 8.48
CA GLU A 350 -6.42 -8.87 9.76
C GLU A 350 -7.67 -8.01 9.94
N VAL A 351 -8.05 -7.25 8.89
CA VAL A 351 -9.27 -6.45 8.91
C VAL A 351 -10.52 -7.32 9.00
N GLU A 352 -10.59 -8.40 8.21
CA GLU A 352 -11.70 -9.36 8.27
C GLU A 352 -11.83 -10.01 9.65
N THR A 353 -10.71 -10.30 10.32
CA THR A 353 -10.71 -10.94 11.64
C THR A 353 -11.09 -9.98 12.76
N LYS A 354 -10.58 -8.73 12.73
CA LYS A 354 -10.70 -7.78 13.85
C LYS A 354 -11.88 -6.81 13.71
N TYR A 355 -12.33 -6.54 12.48
CA TYR A 355 -13.24 -5.44 12.16
C TYR A 355 -14.36 -5.83 11.21
N ALA A 356 -14.76 -7.10 11.17
CA ALA A 356 -15.79 -7.60 10.25
C ALA A 356 -17.10 -6.79 10.29
N ASP A 357 -17.48 -6.30 11.47
CA ASP A 357 -18.67 -5.50 11.73
C ASP A 357 -18.58 -4.06 11.20
N LYS A 358 -17.38 -3.57 10.91
CA LYS A 358 -17.12 -2.22 10.36
C LYS A 358 -17.03 -2.20 8.85
N ILE A 359 -17.04 -3.36 8.19
CA ILE A 359 -16.83 -3.46 6.74
C ILE A 359 -18.16 -3.27 6.02
N GLN A 360 -18.30 -2.17 5.28
CA GLN A 360 -19.47 -1.88 4.45
C GLN A 360 -19.54 -2.77 3.21
N THR A 361 -20.75 -2.98 2.67
CA THR A 361 -20.95 -3.64 1.37
C THR A 361 -21.27 -2.62 0.29
N ILE A 362 -20.58 -2.71 -0.85
CA ILE A 362 -20.74 -1.82 -1.99
C ILE A 362 -21.06 -2.65 -3.23
N ARG A 363 -22.03 -2.17 -4.03
CA ARG A 363 -22.46 -2.73 -5.32
C ARG A 363 -22.20 -1.71 -6.41
N GLY A 364 -21.62 -2.13 -7.52
CA GLY A 364 -21.40 -1.29 -8.68
C GLY A 364 -20.04 -1.47 -9.32
N ALA A 365 -19.85 -0.85 -10.48
CA ALA A 365 -18.57 -0.78 -11.14
C ALA A 365 -17.60 0.11 -10.35
N TRP A 366 -16.32 -0.19 -10.47
CA TRP A 366 -15.25 0.65 -9.95
C TRP A 366 -14.73 1.49 -11.11
N PRO A 367 -15.10 2.79 -11.19
CA PRO A 367 -14.82 3.60 -12.37
C PRO A 367 -13.32 3.81 -12.60
N ASP A 368 -12.94 3.71 -13.87
CA ASP A 368 -11.59 3.92 -14.34
C ASP A 368 -11.55 5.06 -15.38
N TRP A 369 -10.66 6.02 -15.18
CA TRP A 369 -10.45 7.13 -16.09
C TRP A 369 -9.30 6.90 -17.09
N TRP A 370 -8.47 5.85 -16.90
CA TRP A 370 -7.40 5.50 -17.85
C TRP A 370 -7.92 5.16 -19.24
N THR A 371 -9.20 4.77 -19.33
CA THR A 371 -9.88 4.53 -20.63
C THR A 371 -9.86 5.72 -21.57
N ASP A 372 -9.57 6.93 -21.12
CA ASP A 372 -9.36 8.11 -21.97
C ASP A 372 -8.17 7.94 -22.93
N GLY A 373 -7.19 7.12 -22.58
CA GLY A 373 -6.03 6.80 -23.42
C GLY A 373 -6.37 6.15 -24.74
N PHE A 374 -7.49 5.45 -24.85
CA PHE A 374 -7.95 4.82 -26.09
C PHE A 374 -8.29 5.82 -27.19
N ALA A 375 -8.57 7.07 -26.86
CA ALA A 375 -8.79 8.11 -27.84
C ALA A 375 -7.55 8.36 -28.74
N SER A 376 -6.35 8.12 -28.21
CA SER A 376 -5.10 8.25 -28.98
C SER A 376 -4.94 7.19 -30.05
N GLY A 377 -5.50 5.98 -29.85
CA GLY A 377 -5.51 4.84 -30.79
C GLY A 377 -6.92 4.47 -31.23
N ALA A 378 -7.82 5.43 -31.39
CA ALA A 378 -9.25 5.18 -31.64
C ALA A 378 -9.51 4.28 -32.88
N ARG A 379 -8.72 4.43 -33.94
CA ARG A 379 -8.82 3.61 -35.14
C ARG A 379 -8.46 2.15 -34.85
N GLU A 380 -7.36 1.92 -34.18
CA GLU A 380 -6.85 0.59 -33.83
C GLU A 380 -7.79 -0.08 -32.81
N ALA A 381 -8.29 0.66 -31.85
CA ALA A 381 -9.30 0.19 -30.90
C ALA A 381 -10.59 -0.23 -31.62
N ALA A 382 -11.06 0.55 -32.58
CA ALA A 382 -12.24 0.22 -33.39
C ALA A 382 -12.00 -1.05 -34.25
N ILE A 383 -10.85 -1.19 -34.88
CA ILE A 383 -10.48 -2.38 -35.64
C ILE A 383 -10.44 -3.61 -34.75
N SER A 384 -9.83 -3.51 -33.56
CA SER A 384 -9.77 -4.59 -32.59
C SER A 384 -11.17 -5.06 -32.19
N ARG A 385 -12.08 -4.15 -31.84
CA ARG A 385 -13.46 -4.50 -31.47
C ARG A 385 -14.24 -5.18 -32.62
N VAL A 386 -14.13 -4.68 -33.85
CA VAL A 386 -14.75 -5.31 -35.02
C VAL A 386 -14.17 -6.70 -35.24
N THR A 387 -12.85 -6.86 -35.11
CA THR A 387 -12.18 -8.16 -35.26
C THR A 387 -12.67 -9.17 -34.21
N HIS A 388 -12.77 -8.76 -32.95
CA HIS A 388 -13.33 -9.61 -31.88
C HIS A 388 -14.76 -10.07 -32.19
N SER A 389 -15.63 -9.16 -32.65
CA SER A 389 -16.99 -9.52 -33.05
C SER A 389 -17.03 -10.53 -34.21
N ASN A 390 -16.14 -10.38 -35.18
CA ASN A 390 -16.02 -11.30 -36.30
C ASN A 390 -15.52 -12.69 -35.84
N VAL A 391 -14.51 -12.75 -34.97
CA VAL A 391 -14.01 -14.02 -34.41
C VAL A 391 -15.13 -14.76 -33.65
N ILE A 392 -15.94 -14.09 -32.88
CA ILE A 392 -17.06 -14.69 -32.16
C ILE A 392 -18.10 -15.25 -33.18
N ALA A 393 -18.41 -14.47 -34.22
CA ALA A 393 -19.35 -14.92 -35.27
C ALA A 393 -18.81 -16.13 -36.04
N ASP A 394 -17.52 -16.14 -36.39
CA ASP A 394 -16.86 -17.23 -37.07
C ASP A 394 -16.79 -18.50 -36.22
N GLN A 395 -16.47 -18.38 -34.92
CA GLN A 395 -16.52 -19.49 -33.98
C GLN A 395 -17.94 -20.09 -33.87
N GLY A 396 -18.96 -19.24 -33.79
CA GLY A 396 -20.36 -19.67 -33.78
C GLY A 396 -20.73 -20.40 -35.08
N GLY A 397 -20.34 -19.84 -36.22
CA GLY A 397 -20.61 -20.46 -37.54
C GLY A 397 -19.88 -21.78 -37.75
N LEU A 398 -18.66 -21.93 -37.23
CA LEU A 398 -17.89 -23.19 -37.33
C LEU A 398 -18.36 -24.27 -36.34
N SER A 399 -19.17 -23.90 -35.33
CA SER A 399 -19.71 -24.82 -34.36
C SER A 399 -21.07 -25.41 -34.74
N LEU A 400 -21.69 -24.90 -35.83
CA LEU A 400 -22.92 -25.39 -36.40
C LEU A 400 -22.63 -26.41 -37.52
#